data_8a2eb1acd9a605c2b1d946acf25f0ca8
#
_entry.id   8a2eb1acd9a605c2b1d946acf25f0ca8
#
_cell.length_a   1.000
_cell.length_b   1.000
_cell.length_c   1.000
_cell.angle_alpha   90.00
_cell.angle_beta   90.00
_cell.angle_gamma   90.00
#
_symmetry.space_group_name_H-M   'P 1'
#
loop_
_entity.id
_entity.type
_entity.pdbx_description
1 polymer ?
#
loop_
_entity_poly.entity_id
_entity_poly.type
_entity_poly.pdbx_seq_one_letter_code
_entity_poly.pdbx_strand_id
1 'polypeptide(L)'
;MSNQIHIIQNAITTTISEIFRGDFRRICEVKKAVLHLEAIYFCHGTCYLLKRENMPIKDQLALYQRIELIPQSTTEFFENNRECIINNWPEESALAAKPEILYDALLASEFCVQPERVGYKIDKVSRDIAGAYYTSSDFSAQITYRALESYMDRKRRRAIDSDSFACCNEYENITFLDYSCG
;
A
#
# COMPACT_ATOMS: atom_id res chain seq x y z
N MET A 1 11.68 4.49 -11.82
CA MET A 1 10.49 4.77 -10.99
C MET A 1 9.22 4.99 -11.81
N SER A 2 9.21 5.79 -12.83
CA SER A 2 8.00 6.06 -13.66
C SER A 2 7.38 4.82 -14.31
N ASN A 3 8.18 3.82 -14.66
CA ASN A 3 7.71 2.65 -15.40
C ASN A 3 6.85 1.68 -14.56
N GLN A 4 7.19 1.45 -13.29
CA GLN A 4 6.46 0.52 -12.41
C GLN A 4 5.03 0.99 -12.10
N ILE A 5 4.86 2.28 -11.89
CA ILE A 5 3.56 2.89 -11.63
C ILE A 5 2.65 2.76 -12.84
N HIS A 6 3.16 3.03 -14.03
CA HIS A 6 2.40 2.87 -15.26
C HIS A 6 1.96 1.43 -15.50
N ILE A 7 2.78 0.44 -15.12
CA ILE A 7 2.41 -0.97 -15.23
C ILE A 7 1.19 -1.28 -14.36
N ILE A 8 1.19 -0.81 -13.10
CA ILE A 8 0.05 -1.03 -12.18
C ILE A 8 -1.19 -0.26 -12.65
N GLN A 9 -1.04 1.00 -13.06
CA GLN A 9 -2.13 1.79 -13.61
C GLN A 9 -2.74 1.15 -14.87
N ASN A 10 -1.91 0.60 -15.74
CA ASN A 10 -2.36 -0.14 -16.92
C ASN A 10 -3.08 -1.43 -16.53
N ALA A 11 -2.56 -2.20 -15.57
CA ALA A 11 -3.22 -3.40 -15.08
C ALA A 11 -4.63 -3.09 -14.52
N ILE A 12 -4.75 -2.03 -13.70
CA ILE A 12 -6.04 -1.56 -13.19
C ILE A 12 -6.96 -1.17 -14.35
N THR A 13 -6.47 -0.36 -15.29
CA THR A 13 -7.26 0.13 -16.43
C THR A 13 -7.77 -1.03 -17.29
N THR A 14 -6.92 -2.01 -17.57
CA THR A 14 -7.28 -3.20 -18.36
C THR A 14 -8.31 -4.06 -17.62
N THR A 15 -8.07 -4.34 -16.33
CA THR A 15 -9.00 -5.10 -15.49
C THR A 15 -10.38 -4.43 -15.42
N ILE A 16 -10.43 -3.11 -15.23
CA ILE A 16 -11.69 -2.36 -15.25
C ILE A 16 -12.39 -2.46 -16.61
N SER A 17 -11.63 -2.36 -17.69
CA SER A 17 -12.19 -2.45 -19.04
C SER A 17 -12.81 -3.83 -19.31
N GLU A 18 -12.22 -4.90 -18.81
CA GLU A 18 -12.74 -6.25 -18.91
C GLU A 18 -13.98 -6.47 -18.02
N ILE A 19 -13.93 -6.08 -16.74
CA ILE A 19 -15.03 -6.21 -15.79
C ILE A 19 -16.30 -5.51 -16.34
N PHE A 20 -16.14 -4.31 -16.86
CA PHE A 20 -17.25 -3.51 -17.37
C PHE A 20 -17.51 -3.70 -18.87
N ARG A 21 -16.73 -4.56 -19.54
CA ARG A 21 -16.84 -4.86 -20.98
C ARG A 21 -16.86 -3.60 -21.87
N GLY A 22 -16.09 -2.59 -21.48
CA GLY A 22 -16.00 -1.31 -22.16
C GLY A 22 -17.21 -0.37 -21.98
N ASP A 23 -18.20 -0.73 -21.14
CA ASP A 23 -19.33 0.15 -20.81
C ASP A 23 -19.10 0.83 -19.45
N PHE A 24 -18.70 2.10 -19.48
CA PHE A 24 -18.37 2.87 -18.29
C PHE A 24 -19.45 3.88 -17.87
N ARG A 25 -20.68 3.76 -18.37
CA ARG A 25 -21.78 4.69 -18.04
C ARG A 25 -22.11 4.68 -16.55
N ARG A 26 -21.88 3.57 -15.85
CA ARG A 26 -22.08 3.46 -14.40
C ARG A 26 -20.85 3.97 -13.62
N ILE A 27 -20.59 5.27 -13.73
CA ILE A 27 -19.38 5.93 -13.25
C ILE A 27 -19.08 5.61 -11.78
N CYS A 28 -20.09 5.63 -10.91
CA CYS A 28 -19.91 5.35 -9.47
C CYS A 28 -19.46 3.91 -9.22
N GLU A 29 -19.96 2.93 -9.97
CA GLU A 29 -19.57 1.53 -9.84
C GLU A 29 -18.15 1.33 -10.36
N VAL A 30 -17.81 1.95 -11.49
CA VAL A 30 -16.45 1.94 -12.04
C VAL A 30 -15.45 2.50 -11.02
N LYS A 31 -15.74 3.67 -10.46
CA LYS A 31 -14.85 4.30 -9.45
C LYS A 31 -14.69 3.43 -8.19
N LYS A 32 -15.76 2.79 -7.70
CA LYS A 32 -15.67 1.85 -6.58
C LYS A 32 -14.81 0.64 -6.91
N ALA A 33 -14.94 0.09 -8.10
CA ALA A 33 -14.13 -1.05 -8.55
C ALA A 33 -12.64 -0.68 -8.63
N VAL A 34 -12.31 0.54 -9.08
CA VAL A 34 -10.94 1.05 -9.07
C VAL A 34 -10.37 1.10 -7.65
N LEU A 35 -11.12 1.66 -6.69
CA LEU A 35 -10.68 1.73 -5.29
C LEU A 35 -10.41 0.33 -4.71
N HIS A 36 -11.24 -0.66 -5.06
CA HIS A 36 -10.97 -2.04 -4.64
C HIS A 36 -9.69 -2.60 -5.25
N LEU A 37 -9.43 -2.36 -6.55
CA LEU A 37 -8.19 -2.80 -7.20
C LEU A 37 -6.96 -2.11 -6.60
N GLU A 38 -7.01 -0.81 -6.39
CA GLU A 38 -5.93 -0.07 -5.74
C GLU A 38 -5.60 -0.62 -4.36
N ALA A 39 -6.64 -0.92 -3.56
CA ALA A 39 -6.48 -1.54 -2.25
C ALA A 39 -5.86 -2.95 -2.33
N ILE A 40 -6.27 -3.77 -3.31
CA ILE A 40 -5.71 -5.11 -3.53
C ILE A 40 -4.22 -5.03 -3.87
N TYR A 41 -3.84 -4.17 -4.80
CA TYR A 41 -2.44 -3.99 -5.18
C TYR A 41 -1.60 -3.42 -4.03
N PHE A 42 -2.15 -2.50 -3.27
CA PHE A 42 -1.48 -1.96 -2.08
C PHE A 42 -1.23 -3.03 -1.01
N CYS A 43 -2.23 -3.86 -0.71
CA CYS A 43 -2.09 -4.97 0.23
C CYS A 43 -1.01 -5.95 -0.23
N HIS A 44 -1.01 -6.30 -1.52
CA HIS A 44 0.00 -7.20 -2.07
C HIS A 44 1.41 -6.59 -2.01
N GLY A 45 1.58 -5.34 -2.41
CA GLY A 45 2.86 -4.62 -2.32
C GLY A 45 3.40 -4.57 -0.89
N THR A 46 2.52 -4.37 0.11
CA THR A 46 2.90 -4.40 1.52
C THR A 46 3.29 -5.81 1.97
N CYS A 47 2.57 -6.86 1.54
CA CYS A 47 2.97 -8.24 1.81
C CYS A 47 4.32 -8.59 1.20
N TYR A 48 4.63 -8.06 0.02
CA TYR A 48 5.94 -8.22 -0.60
C TYR A 48 7.07 -7.64 0.28
N LEU A 49 6.91 -6.44 0.82
CA LEU A 49 7.88 -5.85 1.78
C LEU A 49 8.06 -6.70 3.03
N LEU A 50 6.99 -7.33 3.51
CA LEU A 50 7.02 -8.21 4.68
C LEU A 50 7.53 -9.62 4.36
N LYS A 51 8.04 -9.86 3.14
CA LYS A 51 8.47 -11.18 2.63
C LYS A 51 7.38 -12.24 2.76
N ARG A 52 6.14 -11.83 2.51
CA ARG A 52 4.93 -12.68 2.51
C ARG A 52 4.27 -12.76 1.14
N GLU A 53 5.01 -12.47 0.08
CA GLU A 53 4.56 -12.49 -1.32
C GLU A 53 4.05 -13.87 -1.75
N ASN A 54 4.60 -14.93 -1.19
CA ASN A 54 4.17 -16.31 -1.47
C ASN A 54 2.81 -16.68 -0.85
N MET A 55 2.24 -15.83 -0.01
CA MET A 55 0.91 -16.03 0.55
C MET A 55 -0.12 -15.81 -0.56
N PRO A 56 -1.13 -16.68 -0.73
CA PRO A 56 -2.23 -16.44 -1.68
C PRO A 56 -2.89 -15.09 -1.46
N ILE A 57 -3.23 -14.37 -2.53
CA ILE A 57 -3.81 -13.02 -2.44
C ILE A 57 -5.05 -12.99 -1.53
N LYS A 58 -5.89 -14.02 -1.60
CA LYS A 58 -7.03 -14.16 -0.70
C LYS A 58 -6.64 -14.10 0.79
N ASP A 59 -5.57 -14.79 1.16
CA ASP A 59 -5.10 -14.85 2.54
C ASP A 59 -4.46 -13.52 2.95
N GLN A 60 -3.80 -12.84 2.01
CA GLN A 60 -3.30 -11.47 2.20
C GLN A 60 -4.47 -10.52 2.51
N LEU A 61 -5.52 -10.53 1.68
CA LEU A 61 -6.70 -9.69 1.89
C LEU A 61 -7.41 -10.02 3.21
N ALA A 62 -7.53 -11.30 3.57
CA ALA A 62 -8.11 -11.70 4.85
C ALA A 62 -7.31 -11.18 6.05
N LEU A 63 -5.96 -11.11 5.93
CA LEU A 63 -5.11 -10.51 6.95
C LEU A 63 -5.43 -9.02 7.15
N TYR A 64 -5.48 -8.25 6.05
CA TYR A 64 -5.75 -6.82 6.10
C TYR A 64 -7.19 -6.49 6.51
N GLN A 65 -8.15 -7.32 6.13
CA GLN A 65 -9.53 -7.21 6.60
C GLN A 65 -9.63 -7.43 8.11
N ARG A 66 -8.89 -8.41 8.67
CA ARG A 66 -8.89 -8.68 10.12
C ARG A 66 -8.38 -7.52 10.96
N ILE A 67 -7.46 -6.74 10.44
CA ILE A 67 -6.93 -5.54 11.10
C ILE A 67 -7.65 -4.25 10.65
N GLU A 68 -8.80 -4.40 10.00
CA GLU A 68 -9.70 -3.31 9.58
C GLU A 68 -9.09 -2.28 8.61
N LEU A 69 -8.00 -2.63 7.92
CA LEU A 69 -7.38 -1.75 6.92
C LEU A 69 -8.08 -1.75 5.57
N ILE A 70 -8.80 -2.82 5.25
CA ILE A 70 -9.66 -2.89 4.07
C ILE A 70 -11.06 -3.38 4.44
N PRO A 71 -12.12 -2.88 3.77
CA PRO A 71 -13.47 -3.36 4.00
C PRO A 71 -13.68 -4.77 3.42
N GLN A 72 -14.63 -5.51 3.99
CA GLN A 72 -15.03 -6.83 3.50
C GLN A 72 -15.42 -6.80 2.00
N SER A 73 -16.02 -5.72 1.54
CA SER A 73 -16.40 -5.53 0.14
C SER A 73 -15.21 -5.63 -0.83
N THR A 74 -13.98 -5.35 -0.39
CA THR A 74 -12.78 -5.53 -1.21
C THR A 74 -12.46 -7.00 -1.43
N THR A 75 -12.58 -7.82 -0.40
CA THR A 75 -12.40 -9.27 -0.49
C THR A 75 -13.49 -9.90 -1.37
N GLU A 76 -14.73 -9.48 -1.19
CA GLU A 76 -15.86 -9.93 -2.03
C GLU A 76 -15.67 -9.51 -3.49
N PHE A 77 -15.21 -8.28 -3.73
CA PHE A 77 -14.89 -7.80 -5.06
C PHE A 77 -13.80 -8.66 -5.73
N PHE A 78 -12.73 -8.99 -4.99
CA PHE A 78 -11.67 -9.86 -5.49
C PHE A 78 -12.21 -11.24 -5.87
N GLU A 79 -12.99 -11.90 -4.99
CA GLU A 79 -13.53 -13.23 -5.26
C GLU A 79 -14.46 -13.23 -6.49
N ASN A 80 -15.29 -12.20 -6.64
CA ASN A 80 -16.22 -12.08 -7.77
C ASN A 80 -15.54 -11.81 -9.12
N ASN A 81 -14.34 -11.22 -9.09
CA ASN A 81 -13.59 -10.83 -10.30
C ASN A 81 -12.22 -11.50 -10.39
N ARG A 82 -12.01 -12.57 -9.62
CA ARG A 82 -10.69 -13.19 -9.41
C ARG A 82 -9.98 -13.52 -10.72
N GLU A 83 -10.68 -14.17 -11.64
CA GLU A 83 -10.09 -14.60 -12.92
C GLU A 83 -9.58 -13.40 -13.72
N CYS A 84 -10.40 -12.37 -13.86
CA CYS A 84 -10.06 -11.15 -14.55
C CYS A 84 -8.87 -10.43 -13.89
N ILE A 85 -8.86 -10.35 -12.56
CA ILE A 85 -7.77 -9.70 -11.81
C ILE A 85 -6.46 -10.46 -11.98
N ILE A 86 -6.48 -11.79 -11.87
CA ILE A 86 -5.26 -12.62 -11.99
C ILE A 86 -4.72 -12.62 -13.43
N ASN A 87 -5.59 -12.65 -14.44
CA ASN A 87 -5.15 -12.61 -15.84
C ASN A 87 -4.46 -11.30 -16.20
N ASN A 88 -4.82 -10.21 -15.53
CA ASN A 88 -4.21 -8.90 -15.73
C ASN A 88 -3.20 -8.54 -14.64
N TRP A 89 -2.75 -9.53 -13.83
CA TRP A 89 -1.82 -9.28 -12.74
C TRP A 89 -0.49 -8.78 -13.29
N PRO A 90 0.03 -7.66 -12.80
CA PRO A 90 1.30 -7.11 -13.27
C PRO A 90 2.47 -8.03 -12.90
N GLU A 91 3.55 -7.93 -13.66
CA GLU A 91 4.79 -8.66 -13.35
C GLU A 91 5.29 -8.34 -11.93
N GLU A 92 5.90 -9.33 -11.27
CA GLU A 92 6.42 -9.21 -9.90
C GLU A 92 7.38 -8.01 -9.73
N SER A 93 8.17 -7.71 -10.75
CA SER A 93 9.08 -6.56 -10.76
C SER A 93 8.36 -5.21 -10.58
N ALA A 94 7.12 -5.10 -11.03
CA ALA A 94 6.31 -3.90 -10.87
C ALA A 94 5.70 -3.81 -9.46
N LEU A 95 5.38 -4.95 -8.87
CA LEU A 95 4.80 -5.06 -7.53
C LEU A 95 5.86 -4.89 -6.41
N ALA A 96 7.13 -5.07 -6.75
CA ALA A 96 8.25 -4.75 -5.86
C ALA A 96 8.44 -3.22 -5.64
N ALA A 97 7.58 -2.40 -6.25
CA ALA A 97 7.56 -0.98 -5.95
C ALA A 97 7.21 -0.77 -4.47
N LYS A 98 8.01 0.05 -3.81
CA LYS A 98 7.75 0.39 -2.41
C LYS A 98 6.34 0.94 -2.27
N PRO A 99 5.54 0.49 -1.29
CA PRO A 99 4.14 0.92 -1.11
C PRO A 99 3.99 2.44 -1.02
N GLU A 100 4.96 3.14 -0.41
CA GLU A 100 4.96 4.59 -0.34
C GLU A 100 5.02 5.24 -1.73
N ILE A 101 5.77 4.63 -2.67
CA ILE A 101 5.85 5.12 -4.04
C ILE A 101 4.54 4.87 -4.79
N LEU A 102 3.94 3.70 -4.58
CA LEU A 102 2.64 3.37 -5.15
C LEU A 102 1.56 4.33 -4.65
N TYR A 103 1.52 4.55 -3.34
CA TYR A 103 0.56 5.46 -2.72
C TYR A 103 0.72 6.90 -3.21
N ASP A 104 1.95 7.42 -3.24
CA ASP A 104 2.26 8.76 -3.76
C ASP A 104 1.80 8.93 -5.22
N ALA A 105 1.97 7.88 -6.01
CA ALA A 105 1.58 7.90 -7.41
C ALA A 105 0.07 7.84 -7.61
N LEU A 106 -0.63 7.05 -6.81
CA LEU A 106 -2.10 6.99 -6.82
C LEU A 106 -2.68 8.33 -6.36
N LEU A 107 -2.13 8.95 -5.31
CA LEU A 107 -2.53 10.29 -4.87
C LEU A 107 -2.25 11.40 -5.89
N ALA A 108 -1.18 11.26 -6.68
CA ALA A 108 -0.83 12.23 -7.73
C ALA A 108 -1.59 12.00 -9.04
N SER A 109 -2.50 11.03 -9.07
CA SER A 109 -3.23 10.62 -10.26
C SER A 109 -4.72 10.58 -9.98
N GLU A 110 -5.52 11.06 -10.90
CA GLU A 110 -6.98 10.89 -10.88
C GLU A 110 -7.39 9.82 -11.88
N PHE A 111 -8.19 8.85 -11.44
CA PHE A 111 -8.81 7.90 -12.36
C PHE A 111 -10.01 8.55 -13.04
N CYS A 112 -9.85 8.83 -14.31
CA CYS A 112 -10.87 9.45 -15.14
C CYS A 112 -11.76 8.40 -15.78
N VAL A 113 -13.07 8.59 -15.67
CA VAL A 113 -14.09 7.74 -16.29
C VAL A 113 -14.83 8.56 -17.32
N GLN A 114 -14.80 8.11 -18.56
CA GLN A 114 -15.60 8.61 -19.69
C GLN A 114 -16.44 7.47 -20.24
N PRO A 115 -17.56 7.73 -20.95
CA PRO A 115 -18.44 6.66 -21.42
C PRO A 115 -17.76 5.57 -22.24
N GLU A 116 -16.71 5.92 -22.98
CA GLU A 116 -16.01 5.02 -23.92
C GLU A 116 -14.60 4.66 -23.51
N ARG A 117 -14.08 5.29 -22.45
CA ARG A 117 -12.70 5.05 -22.01
C ARG A 117 -12.50 5.37 -20.54
N VAL A 118 -11.57 4.66 -19.93
CA VAL A 118 -11.10 4.89 -18.57
C VAL A 118 -9.57 4.98 -18.55
N GLY A 119 -9.00 5.59 -17.53
CA GLY A 119 -7.57 5.65 -17.35
C GLY A 119 -7.15 6.66 -16.30
N TYR A 120 -5.86 6.67 -15.99
CA TYR A 120 -5.28 7.61 -15.06
C TYR A 120 -4.83 8.89 -15.76
N LYS A 121 -5.10 10.02 -15.12
CA LYS A 121 -4.56 11.33 -15.48
C LYS A 121 -3.72 11.85 -14.33
N ILE A 122 -2.54 12.36 -14.63
CA ILE A 122 -1.70 13.00 -13.59
C ILE A 122 -2.40 14.31 -13.19
N ASP A 123 -2.74 14.39 -11.92
CA ASP A 123 -3.30 15.60 -11.32
C ASP A 123 -2.43 16.07 -10.15
N LYS A 124 -1.50 16.97 -10.45
CA LYS A 124 -0.63 17.57 -9.44
C LYS A 124 -1.41 18.41 -8.41
N VAL A 125 -2.55 18.95 -8.80
CA VAL A 125 -3.36 19.84 -7.95
C VAL A 125 -4.03 19.06 -6.82
N SER A 126 -4.52 17.86 -7.09
CA SER A 126 -5.14 17.00 -6.06
C SER A 126 -4.18 16.66 -4.93
N ARG A 127 -2.90 16.42 -5.25
CA ARG A 127 -1.85 16.18 -4.26
C ARG A 127 -1.62 17.39 -3.35
N ASP A 128 -1.54 18.57 -3.93
CA ASP A 128 -1.28 19.81 -3.21
C ASP A 128 -2.48 20.17 -2.30
N ILE A 129 -3.71 19.95 -2.77
CA ILE A 129 -4.95 20.16 -2.01
C ILE A 129 -5.07 19.17 -0.84
N ALA A 130 -4.70 17.91 -1.06
CA ALA A 130 -4.75 16.88 -0.02
C ALA A 130 -3.69 17.09 1.06
N GLY A 131 -2.68 17.94 0.81
CA GLY A 131 -1.55 18.16 1.74
C GLY A 131 -0.75 16.89 2.01
N ALA A 132 -0.89 15.89 1.12
CA ALA A 132 -0.27 14.59 1.29
C ALA A 132 1.17 14.66 0.77
N TYR A 133 2.08 15.00 1.67
CA TYR A 133 3.51 14.96 1.40
C TYR A 133 4.13 13.83 2.20
N TYR A 134 4.72 12.88 1.49
CA TYR A 134 5.54 11.86 2.13
C TYR A 134 6.90 12.42 2.52
N THR A 135 7.27 12.14 3.75
CA THR A 135 8.66 12.31 4.19
C THR A 135 9.55 11.39 3.36
N SER A 136 10.64 11.91 2.79
CA SER A 136 11.56 11.09 2.00
C SER A 136 12.04 9.87 2.81
N SER A 137 12.22 8.73 2.16
CA SER A 137 12.68 7.49 2.80
C SER A 137 13.97 7.67 3.59
N ASP A 138 14.89 8.49 3.09
CA ASP A 138 16.17 8.79 3.76
C ASP A 138 15.96 9.58 5.05
N PHE A 139 15.04 10.53 5.04
CA PHE A 139 14.72 11.33 6.23
C PHE A 139 13.94 10.50 7.26
N SER A 140 12.99 9.69 6.82
CA SER A 140 12.26 8.75 7.68
C SER A 140 13.22 7.74 8.32
N ALA A 141 14.15 7.18 7.55
CA ALA A 141 15.16 6.26 8.06
C ALA A 141 16.06 6.94 9.11
N GLN A 142 16.49 8.19 8.88
CA GLN A 142 17.29 8.93 9.84
C GLN A 142 16.55 9.21 11.16
N ILE A 143 15.28 9.61 11.08
CA ILE A 143 14.44 9.83 12.27
C ILE A 143 14.28 8.52 13.04
N THR A 144 13.92 7.44 12.36
CA THR A 144 13.75 6.11 12.96
C THR A 144 15.05 5.63 13.61
N TYR A 145 16.17 5.77 12.93
CA TYR A 145 17.47 5.38 13.48
C TYR A 145 17.81 6.18 14.76
N ARG A 146 17.67 7.50 14.74
CA ARG A 146 17.91 8.35 15.92
C ARG A 146 16.99 8.04 17.08
N ALA A 147 15.71 7.74 16.80
CA ALA A 147 14.75 7.35 17.82
C ALA A 147 15.13 6.02 18.48
N LEU A 148 15.50 5.03 17.68
CA LEU A 148 16.00 3.74 18.15
C LEU A 148 17.30 3.86 18.97
N GLU A 149 18.27 4.59 18.46
CA GLU A 149 19.54 4.86 19.16
C GLU A 149 19.29 5.50 20.53
N SER A 150 18.47 6.57 20.58
CA SER A 150 18.09 7.23 21.82
C SER A 150 17.34 6.32 22.80
N TYR A 151 16.49 5.42 22.29
CA TYR A 151 15.77 4.43 23.10
C TYR A 151 16.73 3.40 23.68
N MET A 152 17.63 2.86 22.86
CA MET A 152 18.63 1.86 23.28
C MET A 152 19.62 2.43 24.30
N ASP A 153 20.07 3.66 24.11
CA ASP A 153 20.94 4.34 25.06
C ASP A 153 20.26 4.53 26.44
N ARG A 154 18.98 4.89 26.44
CA ARG A 154 18.19 4.98 27.68
C ARG A 154 18.05 3.63 28.38
N LYS A 155 17.81 2.54 27.61
CA LYS A 155 17.76 1.19 28.16
C LYS A 155 19.08 0.74 28.75
N ARG A 156 20.19 0.96 28.00
CA ARG A 156 21.55 0.63 28.48
C ARG A 156 21.90 1.36 29.77
N ARG A 157 21.60 2.66 29.89
CA ARG A 157 21.82 3.42 31.13
C ARG A 157 21.02 2.82 32.28
N ARG A 158 19.76 2.50 32.10
CA ARG A 158 18.91 1.89 33.12
C ARG A 158 19.40 0.49 33.54
N ALA A 159 19.93 -0.30 32.61
CA ALA A 159 20.49 -1.61 32.91
C ALA A 159 21.78 -1.50 33.74
N ILE A 160 22.63 -0.51 33.45
CA ILE A 160 23.85 -0.22 34.24
C ILE A 160 23.50 0.21 35.66
N ASP A 161 22.47 1.09 35.81
CA ASP A 161 22.01 1.57 37.11
C ASP A 161 21.35 0.49 37.96
N SER A 162 20.86 -0.59 37.34
CA SER A 162 20.12 -1.67 38.04
C SER A 162 20.94 -2.92 38.32
N ASP A 163 22.24 -2.95 38.03
CA ASP A 163 23.16 -4.11 38.16
C ASP A 163 22.60 -5.41 37.48
N SER A 164 21.61 -5.29 36.63
CA SER A 164 20.99 -6.42 35.94
C SER A 164 21.54 -6.55 34.51
N PHE A 165 22.55 -7.42 34.37
CA PHE A 165 22.98 -7.93 33.08
C PHE A 165 21.92 -8.90 32.50
N ALA A 166 20.72 -8.43 32.23
CA ALA A 166 19.77 -9.18 31.45
C ALA A 166 20.13 -9.05 29.96
N CYS A 167 20.88 -10.04 29.50
CA CYS A 167 21.34 -10.14 28.11
C CYS A 167 20.19 -10.45 27.14
N CYS A 168 19.96 -9.57 26.18
CA CYS A 168 19.97 -9.98 24.76
C CYS A 168 18.73 -10.60 24.11
N ASN A 169 17.49 -10.11 24.38
CA ASN A 169 16.44 -10.12 23.38
C ASN A 169 15.70 -8.77 23.40
N GLU A 170 16.50 -7.69 23.40
CA GLU A 170 15.98 -6.33 23.59
C GLU A 170 15.15 -5.80 22.42
N TYR A 171 15.24 -6.46 21.25
CA TYR A 171 14.49 -6.03 20.05
C TYR A 171 13.08 -6.65 19.95
N GLU A 172 12.80 -7.73 20.68
CA GLU A 172 11.51 -8.45 20.55
C GLU A 172 10.33 -7.72 21.21
N ASN A 173 10.60 -6.74 22.08
CA ASN A 173 9.58 -6.02 22.85
C ASN A 173 9.56 -4.51 22.58
N ILE A 174 9.96 -4.07 21.37
CA ILE A 174 9.86 -2.67 21.01
C ILE A 174 8.48 -2.39 20.42
N THR A 175 7.73 -1.51 21.07
CA THR A 175 6.46 -0.99 20.53
C THR A 175 6.74 0.35 19.87
N PHE A 176 6.36 0.46 18.60
CA PHE A 176 6.38 1.72 17.86
C PHE A 176 5.00 2.35 17.90
N LEU A 177 4.95 3.63 18.21
CA LEU A 177 3.75 4.43 18.16
C LEU A 177 4.00 5.62 17.26
N ASP A 178 3.27 5.70 16.16
CA ASP A 178 3.24 6.87 15.29
C ASP A 178 1.99 7.69 15.60
N TYR A 179 2.19 8.89 16.13
CA TYR A 179 1.10 9.82 16.45
C TYR A 179 0.57 10.58 15.23
N SER A 180 1.26 10.46 14.08
CA SER A 180 0.95 11.18 12.84
C SER A 180 0.36 10.30 11.76
N CYS A 181 0.14 9.01 12.03
CA CYS A 181 -0.62 8.16 11.13
C CYS A 181 -2.07 8.61 11.13
N GLY A 182 -2.43 9.39 10.11
CA GLY A 182 -3.78 9.89 9.89
C GLY A 182 -4.78 8.78 9.60
#